data_df88f985b1e4a955d4f4a2f27d4a7918
#
_entry.id   df88f985b1e4a955d4f4a2f27d4a7918
#
_cell.length_a   1.000
_cell.length_b   1.000
_cell.length_c   1.000
_cell.angle_alpha   90.00
_cell.angle_beta   90.00
_cell.angle_gamma   90.00
#
_symmetry.space_group_name_H-M   'P 1'
#
loop_
_entity.id
_entity.type
_entity.pdbx_description
1 polymer ?
#
loop_
_entity_poly.entity_id
_entity_poly.type
_entity_poly.pdbx_seq_one_letter_code
_entity_poly.pdbx_strand_id
1 'polypeptide(L)'
;RLQPEGIQDFLLRTSILDRFCGSLCDALVEGESGQGTLEYLERANLFIVPLDGERRWYRYHLLFRELLRQRLEQSFSAGAAVLHIRASCWFEDHGFPIDAFHHASAAADIDRAERLARSRDMPRHFRGAVIEILDWLASVPENVLDARPSLRVLTATMSLVAGRTTGVEEALQAAERNLQGAAIDDAARGLIGRIAAARATLALTRYQLDAIVAQSRRALEYLPPDDLPFRMTAMWTMAYAHLLQGDRAAAGRVYEELEHLSQVSGIVHFTQLALCGLGETREMDNQLHGAAESFRRALRSYGDHPLLDASESHLGLARILYEWNDLDAAEEHGERGLQLARQYDSAIDRFILCELFLARVALARGQVAVASTRLEELAATARKPVFRHRLPEIAALQVTVLLRQGRVEAADRLAGSFDLPRSRARVLLAQNEPSAALALLEPLRGRMEANGWHDELLKVLVLLALALHAKGREDEALRLLVEAMGLAEGGGFVRLFLDEGAPMARLLSAAAARGMMPAYVGRLLAAFAAENEVREAAAAGSPSPLSRREIEVLGLIAEGLSNQEMGERLFLALDTIKGHNRRIFEKLGVKRRTEAIARGRELGLL
;
A
#
# COMPACT_ATOMS: atom_id res chain seq x y z
N ARG A 1 -14.33 44.56 25.78
CA ARG A 1 -14.38 45.93 26.27
C ARG A 1 -14.18 46.07 27.79
N LEU A 2 -14.23 44.95 28.55
CA LEU A 2 -14.04 44.94 30.02
C LEU A 2 -12.60 44.58 30.46
N GLN A 3 -11.73 44.19 29.52
CA GLN A 3 -10.35 43.83 29.80
C GLN A 3 -9.39 45.01 29.59
N PRO A 4 -8.24 45.04 30.29
CA PRO A 4 -7.18 46.02 30.02
C PRO A 4 -6.76 46.06 28.55
N GLU A 5 -6.30 47.21 28.08
CA GLU A 5 -5.96 47.45 26.67
C GLU A 5 -4.88 46.44 26.18
N GLY A 6 -3.87 46.17 27.00
CA GLY A 6 -2.84 45.13 26.70
C GLY A 6 -3.40 43.73 26.48
N ILE A 7 -4.39 43.33 27.30
CA ILE A 7 -5.05 42.03 27.15
C ILE A 7 -5.93 42.00 25.87
N GLN A 8 -6.59 43.11 25.50
CA GLN A 8 -7.37 43.20 24.26
C GLN A 8 -6.45 43.09 23.05
N ASP A 9 -5.31 43.80 23.04
CA ASP A 9 -4.31 43.72 21.97
C ASP A 9 -3.72 42.32 21.84
N PHE A 10 -3.35 41.66 22.95
CA PHE A 10 -2.89 40.28 23.00
C PHE A 10 -3.91 39.33 22.37
N LEU A 11 -5.18 39.38 22.78
CA LEU A 11 -6.25 38.54 22.25
C LEU A 11 -6.47 38.73 20.76
N LEU A 12 -6.43 39.98 20.29
CA LEU A 12 -6.58 40.29 18.86
C LEU A 12 -5.42 39.74 18.02
N ARG A 13 -4.17 40.00 18.42
CA ARG A 13 -3.00 39.58 17.64
C ARG A 13 -2.79 38.06 17.64
N THR A 14 -3.09 37.39 18.75
CA THR A 14 -2.96 35.93 18.83
C THR A 14 -4.16 35.16 18.25
N SER A 15 -5.23 35.86 17.86
CA SER A 15 -6.44 35.26 17.28
C SER A 15 -6.21 34.56 15.92
N ILE A 16 -5.13 34.90 15.21
CA ILE A 16 -4.72 34.25 13.96
C ILE A 16 -4.28 32.79 14.17
N LEU A 17 -3.95 32.42 15.42
CA LEU A 17 -3.41 31.11 15.77
C LEU A 17 -4.55 30.12 16.02
N ASP A 18 -4.40 28.88 15.54
CA ASP A 18 -5.30 27.78 15.87
C ASP A 18 -4.95 27.14 17.20
N ARG A 19 -3.67 27.07 17.49
CA ARG A 19 -3.09 26.65 18.78
C ARG A 19 -1.91 27.56 19.10
N PHE A 20 -1.66 27.79 20.38
CA PHE A 20 -0.61 28.71 20.80
C PHE A 20 0.00 28.30 22.14
N CYS A 21 1.24 28.71 22.34
CA CYS A 21 1.97 28.58 23.60
C CYS A 21 2.60 29.94 23.96
N GLY A 22 3.15 30.05 25.17
CA GLY A 22 3.71 31.30 25.65
C GLY A 22 4.73 31.93 24.71
N SER A 23 5.73 31.14 24.26
CA SER A 23 6.80 31.62 23.36
C SER A 23 6.32 32.00 21.97
N LEU A 24 5.27 31.36 21.45
CA LEU A 24 4.65 31.76 20.20
C LEU A 24 3.90 33.11 20.36
N CYS A 25 3.20 33.29 21.47
CA CYS A 25 2.56 34.57 21.79
C CYS A 25 3.61 35.70 21.93
N ASP A 26 4.75 35.43 22.57
CA ASP A 26 5.87 36.39 22.69
C ASP A 26 6.43 36.81 21.32
N ALA A 27 6.42 35.89 20.33
CA ALA A 27 6.84 36.22 18.97
C ALA A 27 5.87 37.15 18.22
N LEU A 28 4.59 37.16 18.58
CA LEU A 28 3.56 37.98 17.94
C LEU A 28 3.32 39.31 18.65
N VAL A 29 3.43 39.32 19.95
CA VAL A 29 3.07 40.48 20.80
C VAL A 29 4.30 40.92 21.58
N GLU A 30 4.70 42.17 21.41
CA GLU A 30 5.79 42.77 22.20
C GLU A 30 5.24 43.23 23.56
N GLY A 31 5.85 42.82 24.66
CA GLY A 31 5.45 43.31 26.00
C GLY A 31 5.56 42.29 27.13
N GLU A 32 4.47 42.02 27.83
CA GLU A 32 4.42 41.09 28.95
C GLU A 32 4.59 39.63 28.52
N SER A 33 5.05 38.76 29.45
CA SER A 33 5.22 37.34 29.19
C SER A 33 3.94 36.68 28.64
N GLY A 34 4.01 36.12 27.47
CA GLY A 34 2.88 35.41 26.85
C GLY A 34 2.37 34.28 27.73
N GLN A 35 3.26 33.53 28.39
CA GLN A 35 2.86 32.49 29.34
C GLN A 35 2.10 33.07 30.55
N GLY A 36 2.56 34.17 31.11
CA GLY A 36 1.87 34.84 32.20
C GLY A 36 0.47 35.33 31.81
N THR A 37 0.34 35.86 30.58
CA THR A 37 -0.94 36.28 30.04
C THR A 37 -1.88 35.10 29.83
N LEU A 38 -1.38 33.96 29.32
CA LEU A 38 -2.19 32.75 29.15
C LEU A 38 -2.70 32.18 30.49
N GLU A 39 -1.86 32.16 31.51
CA GLU A 39 -2.27 31.78 32.86
C GLU A 39 -3.33 32.71 33.45
N TYR A 40 -3.19 34.02 33.21
CA TYR A 40 -4.22 35.00 33.60
C TYR A 40 -5.55 34.72 32.91
N LEU A 41 -5.54 34.51 31.56
CA LEU A 41 -6.73 34.24 30.75
C LEU A 41 -7.42 32.95 31.20
N GLU A 42 -6.66 31.91 31.54
CA GLU A 42 -7.18 30.64 32.03
C GLU A 42 -7.86 30.81 33.40
N ARG A 43 -7.17 31.47 34.36
CA ARG A 43 -7.73 31.74 35.69
C ARG A 43 -8.97 32.63 35.65
N ALA A 44 -9.01 33.56 34.71
CA ALA A 44 -10.14 34.45 34.47
C ALA A 44 -11.26 33.79 33.64
N ASN A 45 -11.09 32.54 33.24
CA ASN A 45 -12.04 31.75 32.41
C ASN A 45 -12.43 32.47 31.09
N LEU A 46 -11.44 33.05 30.42
CA LEU A 46 -11.62 33.90 29.24
C LEU A 46 -11.49 33.11 27.92
N PHE A 47 -12.30 32.07 27.77
CA PHE A 47 -12.51 31.32 26.52
C PHE A 47 -11.24 30.69 25.91
N ILE A 48 -10.22 30.39 26.72
CA ILE A 48 -9.09 29.56 26.31
C ILE A 48 -9.23 28.15 26.92
N VAL A 49 -8.72 27.17 26.20
CA VAL A 49 -8.79 25.74 26.56
C VAL A 49 -7.38 25.16 26.44
N PRO A 50 -6.84 24.54 27.51
CA PRO A 50 -5.57 23.82 27.42
C PRO A 50 -5.75 22.58 26.52
N LEU A 51 -4.73 22.28 25.71
CA LEU A 51 -4.71 21.15 24.79
C LEU A 51 -3.91 19.97 25.31
N ASP A 52 -3.06 20.20 26.36
CA ASP A 52 -2.24 19.18 26.98
C ASP A 52 -2.33 19.26 28.51
N GLY A 53 -1.93 18.17 29.19
CA GLY A 53 -1.92 18.09 30.66
C GLY A 53 -0.85 18.95 31.31
N GLU A 54 0.18 19.38 30.58
CA GLU A 54 1.27 20.22 31.03
C GLU A 54 0.96 21.72 30.90
N ARG A 55 -0.19 22.05 30.28
CA ARG A 55 -0.65 23.43 30.07
C ARG A 55 0.36 24.26 29.27
N ARG A 56 1.01 23.65 28.32
CA ARG A 56 1.94 24.34 27.41
C ARG A 56 1.23 24.90 26.20
N TRP A 57 0.25 24.12 25.65
CA TRP A 57 -0.50 24.48 24.47
C TRP A 57 -1.94 24.79 24.80
N TYR A 58 -2.45 25.86 24.19
CA TYR A 58 -3.81 26.37 24.35
C TYR A 58 -4.46 26.60 23.00
N ARG A 59 -5.78 26.70 23.02
CA ARG A 59 -6.58 27.22 21.91
C ARG A 59 -7.68 28.12 22.43
N TYR A 60 -8.16 29.02 21.58
CA TYR A 60 -9.40 29.71 21.85
C TYR A 60 -10.61 28.83 21.62
N HIS A 61 -11.71 29.10 22.37
CA HIS A 61 -13.01 28.55 22.00
C HIS A 61 -13.39 29.04 20.60
N LEU A 62 -13.92 28.16 19.74
CA LEU A 62 -14.11 28.41 18.30
C LEU A 62 -14.83 29.75 18.02
N LEU A 63 -16.01 29.97 18.62
CA LEU A 63 -16.80 31.18 18.42
C LEU A 63 -16.09 32.47 18.88
N PHE A 64 -15.29 32.36 19.93
CA PHE A 64 -14.53 33.50 20.44
C PHE A 64 -13.37 33.85 19.50
N ARG A 65 -12.69 32.87 18.97
CA ARG A 65 -11.64 33.05 17.95
C ARG A 65 -12.17 33.73 16.70
N GLU A 66 -13.31 33.29 16.18
CA GLU A 66 -13.94 33.89 15.01
C GLU A 66 -14.31 35.36 15.22
N LEU A 67 -14.86 35.68 16.40
CA LEU A 67 -15.15 37.05 16.78
C LEU A 67 -13.89 37.92 16.84
N LEU A 68 -12.79 37.40 17.39
CA LEU A 68 -11.52 38.11 17.47
C LEU A 68 -10.91 38.32 16.08
N ARG A 69 -10.93 37.28 15.21
CA ARG A 69 -10.45 37.39 13.82
C ARG A 69 -11.22 38.44 13.02
N GLN A 70 -12.54 38.43 13.11
CA GLN A 70 -13.36 39.45 12.45
C GLN A 70 -13.03 40.88 12.94
N ARG A 71 -12.74 41.02 14.23
CA ARG A 71 -12.30 42.32 14.77
C ARG A 71 -10.91 42.73 14.30
N LEU A 72 -9.97 41.77 14.25
CA LEU A 72 -8.62 41.99 13.75
C LEU A 72 -8.65 42.52 12.30
N GLU A 73 -9.44 41.87 11.43
CA GLU A 73 -9.62 42.29 10.04
C GLU A 73 -10.17 43.72 9.92
N GLN A 74 -11.13 44.07 10.77
CA GLN A 74 -11.72 45.44 10.77
C GLN A 74 -10.77 46.52 11.30
N SER A 75 -9.91 46.15 12.27
CA SER A 75 -9.08 47.14 12.98
C SER A 75 -7.64 47.19 12.49
N PHE A 76 -7.12 46.11 11.86
CA PHE A 76 -5.69 45.96 11.62
C PHE A 76 -5.37 45.09 10.37
N SER A 77 -6.12 45.29 9.29
CA SER A 77 -6.01 44.44 8.09
C SER A 77 -4.59 44.38 7.51
N ALA A 78 -3.87 45.51 7.47
CA ALA A 78 -2.48 45.58 6.99
C ALA A 78 -1.46 44.92 7.96
N GLY A 79 -1.78 44.80 9.25
CA GLY A 79 -0.92 44.20 10.27
C GLY A 79 -1.08 42.69 10.40
N ALA A 80 -2.20 42.14 9.91
CA ALA A 80 -2.44 40.70 10.00
C ALA A 80 -1.38 39.89 9.23
N ALA A 81 -0.97 40.35 8.05
CA ALA A 81 0.09 39.71 7.26
C ALA A 81 1.42 39.63 8.03
N VAL A 82 1.79 40.70 8.73
CA VAL A 82 3.02 40.73 9.56
C VAL A 82 2.94 39.71 10.70
N LEU A 83 1.78 39.61 11.36
CA LEU A 83 1.57 38.59 12.41
C LEU A 83 1.69 37.19 11.86
N HIS A 84 1.10 36.91 10.70
CA HIS A 84 1.23 35.61 10.05
C HIS A 84 2.69 35.31 9.66
N ILE A 85 3.47 36.28 9.18
CA ILE A 85 4.90 36.08 8.88
C ILE A 85 5.67 35.74 10.17
N ARG A 86 5.44 36.48 11.27
CA ARG A 86 6.08 36.19 12.58
C ARG A 86 5.72 34.80 13.08
N ALA A 87 4.45 34.40 13.01
CA ALA A 87 4.00 33.07 13.36
C ALA A 87 4.67 31.99 12.47
N SER A 88 4.72 32.22 11.16
CA SER A 88 5.39 31.32 10.22
C SER A 88 6.87 31.12 10.56
N CYS A 89 7.59 32.19 10.93
CA CYS A 89 8.98 32.09 11.34
C CYS A 89 9.12 31.25 12.62
N TRP A 90 8.30 31.55 13.63
CA TRP A 90 8.35 30.82 14.89
C TRP A 90 8.07 29.32 14.70
N PHE A 91 7.03 28.96 13.93
CA PHE A 91 6.68 27.56 13.65
C PHE A 91 7.79 26.84 12.87
N GLU A 92 8.43 27.51 11.90
CA GLU A 92 9.56 26.94 11.17
C GLU A 92 10.74 26.65 12.10
N ASP A 93 11.12 27.60 12.95
CA ASP A 93 12.24 27.46 13.89
C ASP A 93 11.99 26.39 14.97
N HIS A 94 10.73 26.05 15.23
CA HIS A 94 10.33 25.05 16.23
C HIS A 94 9.90 23.69 15.63
N GLY A 95 10.14 23.47 14.31
CA GLY A 95 9.91 22.18 13.68
C GLY A 95 8.43 21.85 13.37
N PHE A 96 7.60 22.88 13.14
CA PHE A 96 6.20 22.75 12.72
C PHE A 96 6.02 23.23 11.27
N PRO A 97 6.51 22.49 10.26
CA PRO A 97 6.55 22.97 8.87
C PRO A 97 5.18 23.22 8.24
N ILE A 98 4.16 22.45 8.63
CA ILE A 98 2.79 22.62 8.12
C ILE A 98 2.19 23.92 8.65
N ASP A 99 2.28 24.18 9.96
CA ASP A 99 1.80 25.44 10.57
C ASP A 99 2.56 26.64 10.01
N ALA A 100 3.89 26.51 9.82
CA ALA A 100 4.72 27.53 9.20
C ALA A 100 4.24 27.87 7.77
N PHE A 101 3.95 26.86 6.96
CA PHE A 101 3.42 27.02 5.61
C PHE A 101 2.02 27.64 5.62
N HIS A 102 1.13 27.18 6.47
CA HIS A 102 -0.22 27.73 6.65
C HIS A 102 -0.17 29.24 6.87
N HIS A 103 0.67 29.69 7.79
CA HIS A 103 0.81 31.11 8.09
C HIS A 103 1.50 31.89 6.97
N ALA A 104 2.48 31.32 6.26
CA ALA A 104 3.07 31.96 5.08
C ALA A 104 2.04 32.16 3.96
N SER A 105 1.20 31.15 3.71
CA SER A 105 0.12 31.24 2.71
C SER A 105 -0.95 32.25 3.09
N ALA A 106 -1.34 32.32 4.37
CA ALA A 106 -2.28 33.29 4.89
C ALA A 106 -1.74 34.75 4.84
N ALA A 107 -0.41 34.92 4.92
CA ALA A 107 0.24 36.22 4.70
C ALA A 107 0.33 36.63 3.23
N ALA A 108 -0.06 35.78 2.29
CA ALA A 108 0.17 35.91 0.85
C ALA A 108 1.66 36.08 0.48
N ASP A 109 2.57 35.59 1.32
CA ASP A 109 4.02 35.57 1.05
C ASP A 109 4.35 34.34 0.18
N ILE A 110 4.24 34.52 -1.14
CA ILE A 110 4.41 33.45 -2.13
C ILE A 110 5.83 32.87 -2.07
N ASP A 111 6.85 33.71 -1.88
CA ASP A 111 8.24 33.25 -1.85
C ASP A 111 8.50 32.34 -0.63
N ARG A 112 8.00 32.75 0.51
CA ARG A 112 8.11 31.98 1.74
C ARG A 112 7.28 30.68 1.68
N ALA A 113 6.05 30.76 1.22
CA ALA A 113 5.16 29.60 1.08
C ALA A 113 5.75 28.58 0.09
N GLU A 114 6.26 29.00 -1.07
CA GLU A 114 6.95 28.13 -2.03
C GLU A 114 8.19 27.47 -1.40
N ARG A 115 9.03 28.24 -0.71
CA ARG A 115 10.22 27.71 -0.04
C ARG A 115 9.85 26.66 1.00
N LEU A 116 8.87 26.92 1.86
CA LEU A 116 8.39 25.98 2.87
C LEU A 116 7.76 24.72 2.26
N ALA A 117 6.90 24.86 1.25
CA ALA A 117 6.29 23.74 0.55
C ALA A 117 7.32 22.81 -0.11
N ARG A 118 8.48 23.37 -0.52
CA ARG A 118 9.59 22.63 -1.13
C ARG A 118 10.66 22.20 -0.15
N SER A 119 10.58 22.62 1.11
CA SER A 119 11.57 22.28 2.13
C SER A 119 11.61 20.76 2.36
N ARG A 120 12.75 20.27 2.84
CA ARG A 120 12.96 18.86 3.17
C ARG A 120 12.08 18.43 4.35
N ASP A 121 11.80 19.34 5.26
CA ASP A 121 11.06 19.08 6.49
C ASP A 121 9.54 19.00 6.25
N MET A 122 9.05 19.49 5.10
CA MET A 122 7.64 19.40 4.73
C MET A 122 7.23 17.94 4.47
N PRO A 123 6.29 17.38 5.26
CA PRO A 123 5.87 16.00 5.11
C PRO A 123 4.90 15.84 3.93
N ARG A 124 5.40 15.99 2.70
CA ARG A 124 4.62 15.96 1.45
C ARG A 124 3.94 14.62 1.15
N HIS A 125 4.24 13.58 1.90
CA HIS A 125 3.55 12.29 1.89
C HIS A 125 2.33 12.28 2.84
N PHE A 126 2.21 13.26 3.73
CA PHE A 126 1.08 13.37 4.65
C PHE A 126 -0.08 14.11 3.97
N ARG A 127 -1.25 13.46 3.91
CA ARG A 127 -2.43 13.95 3.17
C ARG A 127 -2.82 15.39 3.56
N GLY A 128 -2.73 15.74 4.84
CA GLY A 128 -3.03 17.09 5.32
C GLY A 128 -2.16 18.15 4.67
N ALA A 129 -0.84 17.95 4.63
CA ALA A 129 0.10 18.86 4.00
C ALA A 129 -0.13 18.98 2.48
N VAL A 130 -0.40 17.84 1.81
CA VAL A 130 -0.67 17.81 0.36
C VAL A 130 -1.91 18.63 0.01
N ILE A 131 -3.01 18.46 0.77
CA ILE A 131 -4.26 19.20 0.54
C ILE A 131 -4.04 20.69 0.76
N GLU A 132 -3.40 21.10 1.85
CA GLU A 132 -3.12 22.52 2.12
C GLU A 132 -2.26 23.17 1.01
N ILE A 133 -1.24 22.46 0.53
CA ILE A 133 -0.40 22.96 -0.58
C ILE A 133 -1.23 23.10 -1.86
N LEU A 134 -2.08 22.12 -2.19
CA LEU A 134 -2.93 22.19 -3.38
C LEU A 134 -3.98 23.30 -3.29
N ASP A 135 -4.60 23.48 -2.12
CA ASP A 135 -5.59 24.55 -1.90
C ASP A 135 -4.93 25.94 -2.00
N TRP A 136 -3.73 26.08 -1.44
CA TRP A 136 -2.93 27.30 -1.62
C TRP A 136 -2.60 27.53 -3.10
N LEU A 137 -2.08 26.53 -3.81
CA LEU A 137 -1.75 26.67 -5.24
C LEU A 137 -2.98 27.05 -6.08
N ALA A 138 -4.16 26.53 -5.72
CA ALA A 138 -5.41 26.89 -6.37
C ALA A 138 -5.84 28.35 -6.09
N SER A 139 -5.37 28.94 -4.98
CA SER A 139 -5.62 30.35 -4.64
C SER A 139 -4.63 31.33 -5.28
N VAL A 140 -3.48 30.85 -5.78
CA VAL A 140 -2.46 31.69 -6.42
C VAL A 140 -2.95 32.12 -7.81
N PRO A 141 -2.89 33.42 -8.15
CA PRO A 141 -3.30 33.90 -9.47
C PRO A 141 -2.53 33.23 -10.61
N GLU A 142 -3.23 32.95 -11.71
CA GLU A 142 -2.71 32.18 -12.85
C GLU A 142 -1.46 32.85 -13.47
N ASN A 143 -1.44 34.18 -13.56
CA ASN A 143 -0.29 34.94 -14.05
C ASN A 143 0.96 34.78 -13.14
N VAL A 144 0.77 34.56 -11.85
CA VAL A 144 1.88 34.30 -10.91
C VAL A 144 2.38 32.88 -11.06
N LEU A 145 1.48 31.90 -11.20
CA LEU A 145 1.83 30.50 -11.50
C LEU A 145 2.60 30.40 -12.81
N ASP A 146 2.18 31.13 -13.85
CA ASP A 146 2.85 31.14 -15.15
C ASP A 146 4.22 31.80 -15.10
N ALA A 147 4.39 32.85 -14.29
CA ALA A 147 5.70 33.47 -14.10
C ALA A 147 6.70 32.63 -13.30
N ARG A 148 6.24 31.54 -12.62
CA ARG A 148 7.04 30.71 -11.72
C ARG A 148 6.94 29.22 -12.10
N PRO A 149 7.79 28.73 -13.02
CA PRO A 149 7.76 27.33 -13.46
C PRO A 149 7.85 26.32 -12.31
N SER A 150 8.55 26.67 -11.20
CA SER A 150 8.67 25.84 -10.01
C SER A 150 7.33 25.59 -9.31
N LEU A 151 6.40 26.56 -9.30
CA LEU A 151 5.05 26.38 -8.76
C LEU A 151 4.22 25.46 -9.65
N ARG A 152 4.35 25.55 -10.98
CA ARG A 152 3.70 24.61 -11.91
C ARG A 152 4.19 23.17 -11.69
N VAL A 153 5.49 22.97 -11.48
CA VAL A 153 6.05 21.64 -11.13
C VAL A 153 5.55 21.18 -9.77
N LEU A 154 5.46 22.07 -8.78
CA LEU A 154 4.90 21.75 -7.46
C LEU A 154 3.44 21.34 -7.58
N THR A 155 2.62 22.05 -8.37
CA THR A 155 1.22 21.69 -8.66
C THR A 155 1.12 20.28 -9.24
N ALA A 156 1.92 19.99 -10.27
CA ALA A 156 1.95 18.67 -10.90
C ALA A 156 2.34 17.57 -9.92
N THR A 157 3.42 17.79 -9.14
CA THR A 157 3.94 16.81 -8.18
C THR A 157 2.95 16.55 -7.06
N MET A 158 2.35 17.60 -6.46
CA MET A 158 1.38 17.43 -5.37
C MET A 158 0.08 16.77 -5.87
N SER A 159 -0.34 17.08 -7.10
CA SER A 159 -1.47 16.39 -7.74
C SER A 159 -1.21 14.89 -7.88
N LEU A 160 -0.02 14.50 -8.35
CA LEU A 160 0.36 13.09 -8.45
C LEU A 160 0.41 12.40 -7.09
N VAL A 161 0.95 13.04 -6.06
CA VAL A 161 0.96 12.52 -4.67
C VAL A 161 -0.47 12.37 -4.14
N ALA A 162 -1.39 13.27 -4.51
CA ALA A 162 -2.82 13.16 -4.18
C ALA A 162 -3.57 12.12 -5.03
N GLY A 163 -2.89 11.43 -5.96
CA GLY A 163 -3.53 10.47 -6.89
C GLY A 163 -4.31 11.14 -8.03
N ARG A 164 -4.19 12.45 -8.22
CA ARG A 164 -4.87 13.21 -9.27
C ARG A 164 -3.97 13.29 -10.50
N THR A 165 -4.45 12.80 -11.65
CA THR A 165 -3.70 12.82 -12.92
C THR A 165 -4.19 13.88 -13.90
N THR A 166 -5.39 14.43 -13.66
CA THR A 166 -5.98 15.48 -14.51
C THR A 166 -5.24 16.80 -14.31
N GLY A 167 -4.91 17.49 -15.40
CA GLY A 167 -4.22 18.79 -15.38
C GLY A 167 -2.70 18.72 -15.12
N VAL A 168 -2.16 17.52 -14.83
CA VAL A 168 -0.72 17.35 -14.51
C VAL A 168 0.15 17.65 -15.72
N GLU A 169 -0.16 17.07 -16.89
CA GLU A 169 0.65 17.32 -18.10
C GLU A 169 0.56 18.77 -18.56
N GLU A 170 -0.61 19.39 -18.44
CA GLU A 170 -0.83 20.81 -18.75
C GLU A 170 0.04 21.71 -17.86
N ALA A 171 0.13 21.42 -16.56
CA ALA A 171 0.98 22.14 -15.64
C ALA A 171 2.48 21.97 -15.99
N LEU A 172 2.90 20.75 -16.34
CA LEU A 172 4.28 20.46 -16.74
C LEU A 172 4.66 21.13 -18.07
N GLN A 173 3.73 21.16 -19.04
CA GLN A 173 3.92 21.88 -20.30
C GLN A 173 4.00 23.38 -20.09
N ALA A 174 3.21 23.94 -19.17
CA ALA A 174 3.29 25.34 -18.81
C ALA A 174 4.65 25.68 -18.20
N ALA A 175 5.18 24.82 -17.31
CA ALA A 175 6.52 24.99 -16.75
C ALA A 175 7.61 24.92 -17.85
N GLU A 176 7.48 24.00 -18.81
CA GLU A 176 8.47 23.79 -19.87
C GLU A 176 8.50 24.95 -20.90
N ARG A 177 7.34 25.57 -21.20
CA ARG A 177 7.29 26.76 -22.08
C ARG A 177 8.17 27.89 -21.60
N ASN A 178 8.25 28.10 -20.30
CA ASN A 178 9.09 29.16 -19.71
C ASN A 178 10.60 28.88 -19.81
N LEU A 179 10.99 27.64 -20.14
CA LEU A 179 12.39 27.27 -20.36
C LEU A 179 12.82 27.40 -21.82
N GLN A 180 11.86 27.60 -22.75
CA GLN A 180 12.15 27.71 -24.18
C GLN A 180 12.84 29.05 -24.48
N GLY A 181 14.05 28.96 -25.00
CA GLY A 181 14.85 30.14 -25.39
C GLY A 181 15.70 30.74 -24.28
N ALA A 182 15.64 30.24 -23.04
CA ALA A 182 16.54 30.60 -21.96
C ALA A 182 17.87 29.83 -22.07
N ALA A 183 18.97 30.45 -21.64
CA ALA A 183 20.22 29.71 -21.45
C ALA A 183 20.00 28.59 -20.40
N ILE A 184 20.48 27.38 -20.70
CA ILE A 184 20.35 26.22 -19.79
C ILE A 184 21.42 26.37 -18.71
N ASP A 185 21.13 27.15 -17.67
CA ASP A 185 21.90 27.20 -16.44
C ASP A 185 21.56 26.02 -15.49
N ASP A 186 22.20 25.95 -14.36
CA ASP A 186 22.00 24.86 -13.39
C ASP A 186 20.57 24.85 -12.82
N ALA A 187 19.94 26.02 -12.67
CA ALA A 187 18.56 26.13 -12.22
C ALA A 187 17.57 25.58 -13.26
N ALA A 188 17.76 25.94 -14.53
CA ALA A 188 16.98 25.42 -15.65
C ALA A 188 17.20 23.90 -15.82
N ARG A 189 18.44 23.40 -15.69
CA ARG A 189 18.75 21.95 -15.69
C ARG A 189 17.96 21.23 -14.59
N GLY A 190 18.04 21.71 -13.36
CA GLY A 190 17.32 21.11 -12.23
C GLY A 190 15.80 21.08 -12.47
N LEU A 191 15.24 22.14 -13.05
CA LEU A 191 13.81 22.20 -13.36
C LEU A 191 13.40 21.20 -14.46
N ILE A 192 14.22 21.06 -15.53
CA ILE A 192 14.04 20.04 -16.58
C ILE A 192 14.00 18.64 -15.95
N GLY A 193 14.94 18.36 -15.05
CA GLY A 193 15.01 17.07 -14.35
C GLY A 193 13.76 16.81 -13.49
N ARG A 194 13.26 17.82 -12.77
CA ARG A 194 12.04 17.70 -11.98
C ARG A 194 10.80 17.47 -12.83
N ILE A 195 10.68 18.18 -13.96
CA ILE A 195 9.60 17.97 -14.95
C ILE A 195 9.65 16.50 -15.45
N ALA A 196 10.84 16.02 -15.80
CA ALA A 196 11.02 14.65 -16.27
C ALA A 196 10.64 13.62 -15.20
N ALA A 197 11.03 13.81 -13.94
CA ALA A 197 10.64 12.93 -12.83
C ALA A 197 9.11 12.89 -12.61
N ALA A 198 8.44 14.04 -12.67
CA ALA A 198 6.99 14.10 -12.58
C ALA A 198 6.29 13.43 -13.78
N ARG A 199 6.83 13.58 -15.01
CA ARG A 199 6.34 12.85 -16.20
C ARG A 199 6.56 11.35 -16.11
N ALA A 200 7.68 10.90 -15.54
CA ALA A 200 7.91 9.48 -15.29
C ALA A 200 6.83 8.89 -14.35
N THR A 201 6.51 9.60 -13.27
CA THR A 201 5.43 9.22 -12.36
C THR A 201 4.05 9.21 -13.05
N LEU A 202 3.74 10.23 -13.87
CA LEU A 202 2.50 10.26 -14.65
C LEU A 202 2.43 9.10 -15.66
N ALA A 203 3.52 8.80 -16.35
CA ALA A 203 3.60 7.67 -17.28
C ALA A 203 3.42 6.33 -16.57
N LEU A 204 3.91 6.21 -15.32
CA LEU A 204 3.72 5.02 -14.49
C LEU A 204 2.23 4.78 -14.19
N THR A 205 1.45 5.81 -13.84
CA THR A 205 0.00 5.66 -13.61
C THR A 205 -0.77 5.21 -14.86
N ARG A 206 -0.15 5.34 -16.06
CA ARG A 206 -0.71 4.96 -17.37
C ARG A 206 -0.08 3.71 -17.96
N TYR A 207 0.84 3.07 -17.25
CA TYR A 207 1.61 1.90 -17.72
C TYR A 207 2.34 2.12 -19.06
N GLN A 208 2.84 3.35 -19.30
CA GLN A 208 3.54 3.73 -20.53
C GLN A 208 5.04 3.47 -20.39
N LEU A 209 5.45 2.22 -20.55
CA LEU A 209 6.81 1.73 -20.25
C LEU A 209 7.93 2.56 -20.89
N ASP A 210 7.84 2.82 -22.21
CA ASP A 210 8.87 3.58 -22.94
C ASP A 210 8.99 5.01 -22.39
N ALA A 211 7.87 5.64 -22.05
CA ALA A 211 7.84 6.95 -21.45
C ALA A 211 8.44 6.96 -20.03
N ILE A 212 8.15 5.94 -19.20
CA ILE A 212 8.74 5.80 -17.87
C ILE A 212 10.28 5.77 -18.00
N VAL A 213 10.81 4.87 -18.83
CA VAL A 213 12.26 4.72 -19.01
C VAL A 213 12.92 6.00 -19.53
N ALA A 214 12.33 6.61 -20.58
CA ALA A 214 12.89 7.81 -21.19
C ALA A 214 12.92 8.98 -20.19
N GLN A 215 11.81 9.19 -19.47
CA GLN A 215 11.68 10.31 -18.54
C GLN A 215 12.51 10.09 -17.26
N SER A 216 12.59 8.87 -16.73
CA SER A 216 13.45 8.56 -15.58
C SER A 216 14.94 8.77 -15.90
N ARG A 217 15.41 8.34 -17.07
CA ARG A 217 16.78 8.61 -17.52
C ARG A 217 17.05 10.10 -17.64
N ARG A 218 16.14 10.83 -18.30
CA ARG A 218 16.24 12.28 -18.45
C ARG A 218 16.29 12.97 -17.08
N ALA A 219 15.46 12.54 -16.13
CA ALA A 219 15.48 13.07 -14.79
C ALA A 219 16.85 12.89 -14.11
N LEU A 220 17.40 11.67 -14.12
CA LEU A 220 18.68 11.37 -13.49
C LEU A 220 19.86 12.09 -14.14
N GLU A 221 19.78 12.38 -15.45
CA GLU A 221 20.80 13.15 -16.21
C GLU A 221 20.81 14.64 -15.85
N TYR A 222 19.61 15.23 -15.66
CA TYR A 222 19.46 16.68 -15.47
C TYR A 222 19.38 17.11 -14.00
N LEU A 223 18.96 16.24 -13.10
CA LEU A 223 18.85 16.55 -11.67
C LEU A 223 20.22 16.68 -11.01
N PRO A 224 20.46 17.75 -10.24
CA PRO A 224 21.67 17.87 -9.44
C PRO A 224 21.73 16.74 -8.38
N PRO A 225 22.96 16.33 -7.95
CA PRO A 225 23.13 15.22 -7.02
C PRO A 225 22.46 15.40 -5.66
N ASP A 226 22.25 16.63 -5.22
CA ASP A 226 21.65 17.01 -3.96
C ASP A 226 20.10 17.13 -4.01
N ASP A 227 19.50 17.09 -5.20
CA ASP A 227 18.04 17.06 -5.34
C ASP A 227 17.49 15.64 -5.09
N LEU A 228 17.72 15.15 -3.88
CA LEU A 228 17.45 13.76 -3.49
C LEU A 228 15.97 13.34 -3.71
N PRO A 229 14.94 14.14 -3.36
CA PRO A 229 13.55 13.69 -3.53
C PRO A 229 13.19 13.36 -4.97
N PHE A 230 13.59 14.20 -5.93
CA PHE A 230 13.30 13.96 -7.34
C PHE A 230 14.20 12.88 -7.96
N ARG A 231 15.45 12.77 -7.51
CA ARG A 231 16.32 11.65 -7.91
C ARG A 231 15.77 10.32 -7.44
N MET A 232 15.33 10.23 -6.18
CA MET A 232 14.69 9.02 -5.64
C MET A 232 13.38 8.69 -6.35
N THR A 233 12.58 9.70 -6.74
CA THR A 233 11.40 9.50 -7.59
C THR A 233 11.79 8.86 -8.93
N ALA A 234 12.82 9.37 -9.59
CA ALA A 234 13.30 8.83 -10.86
C ALA A 234 13.89 7.41 -10.71
N MET A 235 14.59 7.11 -9.62
CA MET A 235 15.06 5.76 -9.30
C MET A 235 13.90 4.80 -9.08
N TRP A 236 12.91 5.18 -8.27
CA TRP A 236 11.73 4.37 -8.03
C TRP A 236 10.96 4.06 -9.32
N THR A 237 10.70 5.05 -10.17
CA THR A 237 10.02 4.83 -11.45
C THR A 237 10.84 3.98 -12.40
N MET A 238 12.19 4.10 -12.40
CA MET A 238 13.07 3.25 -13.17
C MET A 238 13.05 1.80 -12.67
N ALA A 239 13.11 1.58 -11.37
CA ALA A 239 13.01 0.24 -10.78
C ALA A 239 11.70 -0.44 -11.17
N TYR A 240 10.59 0.29 -11.11
CA TYR A 240 9.30 -0.21 -11.55
C TYR A 240 9.26 -0.52 -13.06
N ALA A 241 9.91 0.31 -13.88
CA ALA A 241 10.04 0.03 -15.31
C ALA A 241 10.81 -1.27 -15.58
N HIS A 242 11.88 -1.54 -14.82
CA HIS A 242 12.60 -2.83 -14.88
C HIS A 242 11.69 -4.01 -14.52
N LEU A 243 10.83 -3.89 -13.51
CA LEU A 243 9.82 -4.93 -13.20
C LEU A 243 8.88 -5.17 -14.36
N LEU A 244 8.35 -4.11 -14.99
CA LEU A 244 7.46 -4.23 -16.16
C LEU A 244 8.17 -4.85 -17.38
N GLN A 245 9.48 -4.65 -17.52
CA GLN A 245 10.32 -5.30 -18.54
C GLN A 245 10.65 -6.75 -18.22
N GLY A 246 10.39 -7.21 -16.99
CA GLY A 246 10.78 -8.51 -16.49
C GLY A 246 12.24 -8.62 -16.05
N ASP A 247 13.00 -7.51 -16.02
CA ASP A 247 14.37 -7.46 -15.48
C ASP A 247 14.35 -7.27 -13.95
N ARG A 248 13.99 -8.36 -13.27
CA ARG A 248 13.81 -8.38 -11.80
C ARG A 248 15.10 -8.08 -11.06
N ALA A 249 16.24 -8.56 -11.59
CA ALA A 249 17.54 -8.34 -10.98
C ALA A 249 17.95 -6.86 -11.03
N ALA A 250 17.71 -6.17 -12.16
CA ALA A 250 17.94 -4.73 -12.24
C ALA A 250 17.01 -3.96 -11.30
N ALA A 251 15.72 -4.33 -11.24
CA ALA A 251 14.77 -3.72 -10.33
C ALA A 251 15.22 -3.85 -8.87
N GLY A 252 15.62 -5.06 -8.44
CA GLY A 252 16.10 -5.32 -7.08
C GLY A 252 17.29 -4.44 -6.70
N ARG A 253 18.29 -4.36 -7.57
CA ARG A 253 19.47 -3.48 -7.33
C ARG A 253 19.09 -2.01 -7.16
N VAL A 254 18.19 -1.49 -7.99
CA VAL A 254 17.78 -0.09 -7.88
C VAL A 254 16.95 0.14 -6.60
N TYR A 255 16.10 -0.80 -6.19
CA TYR A 255 15.37 -0.70 -4.93
C TYR A 255 16.30 -0.79 -3.70
N GLU A 256 17.36 -1.62 -3.73
CA GLU A 256 18.37 -1.67 -2.65
C GLU A 256 19.13 -0.34 -2.54
N GLU A 257 19.54 0.24 -3.67
CA GLU A 257 20.19 1.55 -3.71
C GLU A 257 19.23 2.65 -3.18
N LEU A 258 17.96 2.61 -3.58
CA LEU A 258 16.94 3.53 -3.12
C LEU A 258 16.69 3.41 -1.61
N GLU A 259 16.60 2.18 -1.06
CA GLU A 259 16.47 1.94 0.37
C GLU A 259 17.66 2.57 1.13
N HIS A 260 18.88 2.28 0.70
CA HIS A 260 20.07 2.82 1.33
C HIS A 260 20.10 4.36 1.31
N LEU A 261 19.87 4.96 0.14
CA LEU A 261 19.87 6.42 -0.02
C LEU A 261 18.79 7.09 0.84
N SER A 262 17.61 6.50 0.90
CA SER A 262 16.49 7.03 1.70
C SER A 262 16.76 6.95 3.20
N GLN A 263 17.41 5.88 3.68
CA GLN A 263 17.80 5.74 5.08
C GLN A 263 18.86 6.78 5.48
N VAL A 264 19.92 6.94 4.67
CA VAL A 264 20.97 7.93 4.93
C VAL A 264 20.43 9.36 4.89
N SER A 265 19.49 9.63 3.98
CA SER A 265 18.88 10.97 3.84
C SER A 265 17.75 11.24 4.84
N GLY A 266 17.20 10.22 5.51
CA GLY A 266 16.07 10.34 6.43
C GLY A 266 14.72 10.59 5.74
N ILE A 267 14.60 10.34 4.43
CA ILE A 267 13.35 10.54 3.68
C ILE A 267 12.53 9.24 3.70
N VAL A 268 11.80 9.00 4.78
CA VAL A 268 11.10 7.76 5.13
C VAL A 268 10.17 7.25 4.02
N HIS A 269 9.48 8.14 3.30
CA HIS A 269 8.57 7.74 2.22
C HIS A 269 9.24 6.86 1.15
N PHE A 270 10.47 7.21 0.72
CA PHE A 270 11.18 6.38 -0.25
C PHE A 270 11.71 5.07 0.33
N THR A 271 11.97 5.01 1.64
CA THR A 271 12.26 3.74 2.32
C THR A 271 11.08 2.77 2.18
N GLN A 272 9.87 3.27 2.32
CA GLN A 272 8.65 2.48 2.19
C GLN A 272 8.46 1.97 0.76
N LEU A 273 8.58 2.85 -0.24
CA LEU A 273 8.49 2.48 -1.66
C LEU A 273 9.56 1.44 -2.04
N ALA A 274 10.79 1.63 -1.57
CA ALA A 274 11.88 0.68 -1.82
C ALA A 274 11.61 -0.69 -1.18
N LEU A 275 11.15 -0.71 0.08
CA LEU A 275 10.80 -1.95 0.77
C LEU A 275 9.63 -2.69 0.12
N CYS A 276 8.62 -1.96 -0.40
CA CYS A 276 7.54 -2.56 -1.19
C CYS A 276 8.09 -3.21 -2.46
N GLY A 277 8.90 -2.49 -3.24
CA GLY A 277 9.50 -3.03 -4.46
C GLY A 277 10.45 -4.21 -4.19
N LEU A 278 11.24 -4.18 -3.10
CA LEU A 278 12.04 -5.33 -2.66
C LEU A 278 11.17 -6.52 -2.23
N GLY A 279 10.02 -6.25 -1.61
CA GLY A 279 9.04 -7.28 -1.29
C GLY A 279 8.51 -7.96 -2.55
N GLU A 280 8.11 -7.19 -3.54
CA GLU A 280 7.62 -7.70 -4.82
C GLU A 280 8.70 -8.49 -5.60
N THR A 281 9.93 -7.97 -5.70
CA THR A 281 11.02 -8.68 -6.38
C THR A 281 11.33 -10.02 -5.71
N ARG A 282 11.37 -10.07 -4.37
CA ARG A 282 11.58 -11.30 -3.60
C ARG A 282 10.43 -12.29 -3.74
N GLU A 283 9.17 -11.80 -3.78
CA GLU A 283 7.99 -12.64 -4.07
C GLU A 283 8.12 -13.30 -5.45
N MET A 284 8.50 -12.53 -6.47
CA MET A 284 8.74 -13.02 -7.83
C MET A 284 9.89 -14.04 -7.92
N ASP A 285 10.85 -13.98 -6.99
CA ASP A 285 11.95 -14.95 -6.87
C ASP A 285 11.63 -16.12 -5.92
N ASN A 286 10.36 -16.32 -5.55
CA ASN A 286 9.89 -17.36 -4.62
C ASN A 286 10.46 -17.24 -3.19
N GLN A 287 11.03 -16.10 -2.83
CA GLN A 287 11.61 -15.83 -1.51
C GLN A 287 10.55 -15.23 -0.55
N LEU A 288 9.47 -15.96 -0.30
CA LEU A 288 8.29 -15.43 0.41
C LEU A 288 8.61 -14.95 1.84
N HIS A 289 9.53 -15.59 2.57
CA HIS A 289 9.93 -15.14 3.91
C HIS A 289 10.63 -13.79 3.87
N GLY A 290 11.55 -13.59 2.92
CA GLY A 290 12.23 -12.31 2.69
C GLY A 290 11.27 -11.21 2.22
N ALA A 291 10.32 -11.58 1.34
CA ALA A 291 9.28 -10.67 0.88
C ALA A 291 8.37 -10.22 2.03
N ALA A 292 7.88 -11.14 2.86
CA ALA A 292 7.07 -10.83 4.03
C ALA A 292 7.78 -9.91 5.01
N GLU A 293 9.09 -10.11 5.25
CA GLU A 293 9.87 -9.23 6.12
C GLU A 293 9.99 -7.82 5.52
N SER A 294 10.19 -7.70 4.20
CA SER A 294 10.23 -6.40 3.53
C SER A 294 8.92 -5.63 3.71
N PHE A 295 7.76 -6.28 3.47
CA PHE A 295 6.45 -5.65 3.66
C PHE A 295 6.18 -5.31 5.13
N ARG A 296 6.57 -6.17 6.08
CA ARG A 296 6.44 -5.85 7.52
C ARG A 296 7.31 -4.67 7.92
N ARG A 297 8.54 -4.59 7.42
CA ARG A 297 9.43 -3.44 7.66
C ARG A 297 8.82 -2.15 7.08
N ALA A 298 8.25 -2.20 5.88
CA ALA A 298 7.53 -1.08 5.31
C ALA A 298 6.39 -0.64 6.24
N LEU A 299 5.54 -1.56 6.69
CA LEU A 299 4.43 -1.26 7.61
C LEU A 299 4.89 -0.67 8.95
N ARG A 300 5.98 -1.17 9.54
CA ARG A 300 6.55 -0.63 10.79
C ARG A 300 7.07 0.80 10.63
N SER A 301 7.57 1.17 9.45
CA SER A 301 8.12 2.51 9.21
C SER A 301 7.07 3.61 9.11
N TYR A 302 5.78 3.27 8.99
CA TYR A 302 4.69 4.25 8.97
C TYR A 302 4.35 4.84 10.35
N GLY A 303 4.79 4.24 11.45
CA GLY A 303 4.42 4.66 12.81
C GLY A 303 2.90 4.57 13.04
N ASP A 304 2.37 5.47 13.88
CA ASP A 304 0.94 5.47 14.23
C ASP A 304 0.02 6.06 13.14
N HIS A 305 0.59 6.59 12.06
CA HIS A 305 -0.16 7.19 10.96
C HIS A 305 -0.10 6.30 9.72
N PRO A 306 -1.14 5.49 9.43
CA PRO A 306 -1.19 4.69 8.22
C PRO A 306 -1.25 5.60 7.01
N LEU A 307 -0.15 5.64 6.26
CA LEU A 307 -0.08 6.33 4.99
C LEU A 307 -0.86 5.55 3.93
N LEU A 308 -1.34 6.27 2.93
CA LEU A 308 -2.10 5.71 1.82
C LEU A 308 -1.31 4.60 1.08
N ASP A 309 0.02 4.73 0.99
CA ASP A 309 0.91 3.74 0.35
C ASP A 309 1.02 2.42 1.12
N ALA A 310 0.59 2.37 2.39
CA ALA A 310 0.55 1.13 3.15
C ALA A 310 -0.37 0.06 2.52
N SER A 311 -1.27 0.45 1.60
CA SER A 311 -2.13 -0.50 0.88
C SER A 311 -1.34 -1.54 0.09
N GLU A 312 -0.20 -1.17 -0.53
CA GLU A 312 0.68 -2.11 -1.26
C GLU A 312 1.34 -3.11 -0.32
N SER A 313 1.87 -2.63 0.81
CA SER A 313 2.47 -3.50 1.82
C SER A 313 1.47 -4.48 2.42
N HIS A 314 0.23 -4.03 2.67
CA HIS A 314 -0.84 -4.90 3.13
C HIS A 314 -1.21 -5.94 2.07
N LEU A 315 -1.38 -5.55 0.80
CA LEU A 315 -1.70 -6.47 -0.28
C LEU A 315 -0.57 -7.48 -0.52
N GLY A 316 0.71 -7.04 -0.52
CA GLY A 316 1.85 -7.93 -0.65
C GLY A 316 1.90 -8.97 0.48
N LEU A 317 1.73 -8.53 1.72
CA LEU A 317 1.69 -9.45 2.87
C LEU A 317 0.48 -10.39 2.80
N ALA A 318 -0.67 -9.90 2.34
CA ALA A 318 -1.87 -10.71 2.13
C ALA A 318 -1.63 -11.85 1.11
N ARG A 319 -0.96 -11.57 -0.02
CA ARG A 319 -0.60 -12.59 -1.03
C ARG A 319 0.31 -13.67 -0.44
N ILE A 320 1.28 -13.29 0.38
CA ILE A 320 2.21 -14.24 1.01
C ILE A 320 1.50 -15.12 2.06
N LEU A 321 0.68 -14.51 2.91
CA LEU A 321 -0.13 -15.24 3.90
C LEU A 321 -1.11 -16.20 3.21
N TYR A 322 -1.65 -15.82 2.07
CA TYR A 322 -2.44 -16.71 1.22
C TYR A 322 -1.63 -17.91 0.76
N GLU A 323 -0.43 -17.71 0.21
CA GLU A 323 0.42 -18.83 -0.23
C GLU A 323 0.81 -19.75 0.92
N TRP A 324 0.94 -19.25 2.15
CA TRP A 324 1.13 -20.04 3.37
C TRP A 324 -0.14 -20.69 3.90
N ASN A 325 -1.29 -20.50 3.23
CA ASN A 325 -2.61 -21.00 3.62
C ASN A 325 -3.16 -20.43 4.95
N ASP A 326 -2.69 -19.25 5.38
CA ASP A 326 -3.31 -18.46 6.46
C ASP A 326 -4.36 -17.53 5.86
N LEU A 327 -5.52 -18.10 5.50
CA LEU A 327 -6.58 -17.37 4.79
C LEU A 327 -7.21 -16.27 5.65
N ASP A 328 -7.22 -16.40 6.98
CA ASP A 328 -7.81 -15.40 7.88
C ASP A 328 -6.93 -14.15 7.93
N ALA A 329 -5.63 -14.32 8.13
CA ALA A 329 -4.70 -13.20 8.12
C ALA A 329 -4.56 -12.58 6.71
N ALA A 330 -4.63 -13.42 5.67
CA ALA A 330 -4.63 -12.96 4.28
C ALA A 330 -5.82 -12.04 3.98
N GLU A 331 -7.04 -12.43 4.42
CA GLU A 331 -8.25 -11.63 4.25
C GLU A 331 -8.17 -10.33 5.04
N GLU A 332 -7.75 -10.35 6.31
CA GLU A 332 -7.59 -9.13 7.13
C GLU A 332 -6.65 -8.13 6.49
N HIS A 333 -5.49 -8.58 6.03
CA HIS A 333 -4.55 -7.72 5.31
C HIS A 333 -5.11 -7.24 3.97
N GLY A 334 -5.82 -8.10 3.21
CA GLY A 334 -6.48 -7.74 1.96
C GLY A 334 -7.54 -6.65 2.16
N GLU A 335 -8.40 -6.78 3.18
CA GLU A 335 -9.43 -5.78 3.52
C GLU A 335 -8.81 -4.47 3.99
N ARG A 336 -7.75 -4.54 4.80
CA ARG A 336 -7.03 -3.33 5.23
C ARG A 336 -6.41 -2.60 4.05
N GLY A 337 -5.78 -3.34 3.13
CA GLY A 337 -5.25 -2.80 1.87
C GLY A 337 -6.34 -2.14 1.04
N LEU A 338 -7.50 -2.78 0.89
CA LEU A 338 -8.65 -2.24 0.18
C LEU A 338 -9.19 -0.96 0.81
N GLN A 339 -9.33 -0.94 2.14
CA GLN A 339 -9.79 0.25 2.88
C GLN A 339 -8.89 1.46 2.62
N LEU A 340 -7.57 1.25 2.64
CA LEU A 340 -6.58 2.29 2.35
C LEU A 340 -6.64 2.69 0.86
N ALA A 341 -6.67 1.73 -0.07
CA ALA A 341 -6.71 1.99 -1.50
C ALA A 341 -7.94 2.82 -1.93
N ARG A 342 -9.10 2.61 -1.30
CA ARG A 342 -10.33 3.37 -1.57
C ARG A 342 -10.29 4.83 -1.12
N GLN A 343 -9.30 5.22 -0.31
CA GLN A 343 -9.10 6.62 0.10
C GLN A 343 -8.38 7.45 -0.98
N TYR A 344 -7.77 6.80 -2.00
CA TYR A 344 -7.25 7.48 -3.18
C TYR A 344 -8.37 7.84 -4.14
N ASP A 345 -8.12 8.86 -4.94
CA ASP A 345 -8.99 9.15 -6.08
C ASP A 345 -9.00 7.92 -7.03
N SER A 346 -10.13 7.70 -7.70
CA SER A 346 -10.40 6.55 -8.56
C SER A 346 -9.48 6.42 -9.79
N ALA A 347 -8.39 7.19 -9.84
CA ALA A 347 -7.39 7.14 -10.92
C ALA A 347 -6.34 6.03 -10.73
N ILE A 348 -6.19 5.47 -9.53
CA ILE A 348 -5.20 4.45 -9.22
C ILE A 348 -5.90 3.11 -9.01
N ASP A 349 -5.41 2.06 -9.65
CA ASP A 349 -6.04 0.75 -9.74
C ASP A 349 -5.77 -0.19 -8.55
N ARG A 350 -5.13 0.27 -7.48
CA ARG A 350 -4.80 -0.53 -6.28
C ARG A 350 -6.01 -1.20 -5.66
N PHE A 351 -7.16 -0.53 -5.63
CA PHE A 351 -8.40 -1.12 -5.13
C PHE A 351 -8.84 -2.32 -5.99
N ILE A 352 -8.58 -2.32 -7.30
CA ILE A 352 -8.87 -3.44 -8.20
C ILE A 352 -8.05 -4.67 -7.81
N LEU A 353 -6.76 -4.49 -7.52
CA LEU A 353 -5.87 -5.57 -7.10
C LEU A 353 -6.28 -6.15 -5.73
N CYS A 354 -6.69 -5.31 -4.79
CA CYS A 354 -7.20 -5.77 -3.49
C CYS A 354 -8.52 -6.55 -3.63
N GLU A 355 -9.47 -6.06 -4.43
CA GLU A 355 -10.74 -6.76 -4.68
C GLU A 355 -10.52 -8.09 -5.41
N LEU A 356 -9.61 -8.12 -6.40
CA LEU A 356 -9.22 -9.33 -7.12
C LEU A 356 -8.63 -10.37 -6.15
N PHE A 357 -7.76 -9.93 -5.24
CA PHE A 357 -7.18 -10.78 -4.21
C PHE A 357 -8.26 -11.33 -3.26
N LEU A 358 -9.17 -10.49 -2.77
CA LEU A 358 -10.27 -10.92 -1.89
C LEU A 358 -11.23 -11.89 -2.58
N ALA A 359 -11.46 -11.74 -3.90
CA ALA A 359 -12.21 -12.73 -4.69
C ALA A 359 -11.46 -14.08 -4.74
N ARG A 360 -10.12 -14.06 -4.83
CA ARG A 360 -9.29 -15.29 -4.76
C ARG A 360 -9.39 -15.96 -3.39
N VAL A 361 -9.38 -15.20 -2.29
CA VAL A 361 -9.57 -15.72 -0.93
C VAL A 361 -10.96 -16.36 -0.77
N ALA A 362 -12.01 -15.68 -1.24
CA ALA A 362 -13.38 -16.22 -1.24
C ALA A 362 -13.48 -17.55 -2.00
N LEU A 363 -12.81 -17.64 -3.16
CA LEU A 363 -12.76 -18.88 -3.95
C LEU A 363 -12.03 -20.00 -3.21
N ALA A 364 -10.94 -19.70 -2.53
CA ALA A 364 -10.20 -20.67 -1.71
C ALA A 364 -11.03 -21.19 -0.54
N ARG A 365 -11.90 -20.35 0.04
CA ARG A 365 -12.88 -20.77 1.07
C ARG A 365 -14.10 -21.51 0.52
N GLY A 366 -14.15 -21.78 -0.79
CA GLY A 366 -15.30 -22.45 -1.43
C GLY A 366 -16.51 -21.54 -1.67
N GLN A 367 -16.41 -20.24 -1.41
CA GLN A 367 -17.47 -19.25 -1.58
C GLN A 367 -17.57 -18.80 -3.06
N VAL A 368 -17.82 -19.76 -3.95
CA VAL A 368 -17.76 -19.55 -5.41
C VAL A 368 -18.73 -18.46 -5.89
N ALA A 369 -19.93 -18.38 -5.30
CA ALA A 369 -20.92 -17.36 -5.66
C ALA A 369 -20.43 -15.94 -5.29
N VAL A 370 -19.83 -15.76 -4.10
CA VAL A 370 -19.26 -14.48 -3.66
C VAL A 370 -18.14 -14.04 -4.58
N ALA A 371 -17.23 -14.95 -4.91
CA ALA A 371 -16.13 -14.68 -5.85
C ALA A 371 -16.66 -14.28 -7.23
N SER A 372 -17.70 -14.97 -7.77
CA SER A 372 -18.31 -14.65 -9.05
C SER A 372 -18.87 -13.22 -9.08
N THR A 373 -19.69 -12.86 -8.08
CA THR A 373 -20.31 -11.53 -7.99
C THR A 373 -19.24 -10.43 -7.91
N ARG A 374 -18.25 -10.58 -7.03
CA ARG A 374 -17.14 -9.60 -6.92
C ARG A 374 -16.41 -9.42 -8.25
N LEU A 375 -16.11 -10.49 -8.95
CA LEU A 375 -15.38 -10.43 -10.23
C LEU A 375 -16.22 -9.84 -11.38
N GLU A 376 -17.55 -10.02 -11.38
CA GLU A 376 -18.45 -9.39 -12.34
C GLU A 376 -18.49 -7.87 -12.17
N GLU A 377 -18.63 -7.40 -10.93
CA GLU A 377 -18.59 -5.96 -10.58
C GLU A 377 -17.22 -5.34 -10.91
N LEU A 378 -16.15 -6.08 -10.60
CA LEU A 378 -14.79 -5.65 -10.88
C LEU A 378 -14.51 -5.55 -12.37
N ALA A 379 -14.96 -6.54 -13.18
CA ALA A 379 -14.84 -6.51 -14.62
C ALA A 379 -15.61 -5.34 -15.24
N ALA A 380 -16.80 -5.01 -14.70
CA ALA A 380 -17.57 -3.84 -15.15
C ALA A 380 -16.78 -2.54 -14.87
N THR A 381 -16.15 -2.42 -13.72
CA THR A 381 -15.30 -1.27 -13.35
C THR A 381 -14.06 -1.19 -14.24
N ALA A 382 -13.41 -2.32 -14.53
CA ALA A 382 -12.18 -2.39 -15.32
C ALA A 382 -12.41 -2.14 -16.83
N ARG A 383 -13.66 -2.04 -17.30
CA ARG A 383 -13.97 -1.61 -18.68
C ARG A 383 -13.67 -0.12 -18.93
N LYS A 384 -13.55 0.69 -17.90
CA LYS A 384 -13.11 2.08 -18.04
C LYS A 384 -11.71 2.12 -18.67
N PRO A 385 -11.42 3.06 -19.59
CA PRO A 385 -10.15 3.09 -20.32
C PRO A 385 -8.91 3.05 -19.41
N VAL A 386 -8.96 3.73 -18.28
CA VAL A 386 -7.85 3.83 -17.31
C VAL A 386 -7.53 2.50 -16.64
N PHE A 387 -8.49 1.56 -16.53
CA PHE A 387 -8.30 0.27 -15.84
C PHE A 387 -8.31 -0.95 -16.78
N ARG A 388 -8.44 -0.72 -18.09
CA ARG A 388 -8.61 -1.80 -19.09
C ARG A 388 -7.46 -2.82 -19.09
N HIS A 389 -6.26 -2.39 -18.70
CA HIS A 389 -5.07 -3.25 -18.58
C HIS A 389 -5.22 -4.33 -17.51
N ARG A 390 -6.18 -4.21 -16.56
CA ARG A 390 -6.47 -5.21 -15.52
C ARG A 390 -7.46 -6.29 -15.95
N LEU A 391 -8.14 -6.13 -17.09
CA LEU A 391 -9.10 -7.12 -17.56
C LEU A 391 -8.52 -8.53 -17.73
N PRO A 392 -7.28 -8.74 -18.24
CA PRO A 392 -6.71 -10.09 -18.35
C PRO A 392 -6.56 -10.79 -17.00
N GLU A 393 -6.10 -10.08 -15.93
CA GLU A 393 -5.95 -10.66 -14.60
C GLU A 393 -7.31 -11.04 -13.99
N ILE A 394 -8.33 -10.18 -14.15
CA ILE A 394 -9.70 -10.45 -13.72
C ILE A 394 -10.26 -11.67 -14.48
N ALA A 395 -10.09 -11.71 -15.79
CA ALA A 395 -10.55 -12.81 -16.63
C ALA A 395 -9.88 -14.14 -16.24
N ALA A 396 -8.60 -14.14 -15.89
CA ALA A 396 -7.90 -15.34 -15.44
C ALA A 396 -8.55 -15.96 -14.19
N LEU A 397 -8.97 -15.14 -13.22
CA LEU A 397 -9.66 -15.64 -12.03
C LEU A 397 -11.12 -16.01 -12.34
N GLN A 398 -11.81 -15.28 -13.24
CA GLN A 398 -13.15 -15.66 -13.72
C GLN A 398 -13.14 -17.02 -14.40
N VAL A 399 -12.12 -17.34 -15.20
CA VAL A 399 -11.95 -18.68 -15.79
C VAL A 399 -11.88 -19.74 -14.68
N THR A 400 -11.12 -19.51 -13.62
CA THR A 400 -11.04 -20.43 -12.50
C THR A 400 -12.41 -20.61 -11.81
N VAL A 401 -13.16 -19.53 -11.58
CA VAL A 401 -14.52 -19.58 -11.03
C VAL A 401 -15.45 -20.41 -11.93
N LEU A 402 -15.43 -20.18 -13.26
CA LEU A 402 -16.25 -20.91 -14.22
C LEU A 402 -15.92 -22.41 -14.23
N LEU A 403 -14.64 -22.77 -14.15
CA LEU A 403 -14.22 -24.17 -14.03
C LEU A 403 -14.71 -24.81 -12.72
N ARG A 404 -14.67 -24.10 -11.60
CA ARG A 404 -15.23 -24.56 -10.32
C ARG A 404 -16.76 -24.72 -10.35
N GLN A 405 -17.45 -23.98 -11.23
CA GLN A 405 -18.89 -24.11 -11.48
C GLN A 405 -19.23 -25.21 -12.51
N GLY A 406 -18.25 -25.90 -13.09
CA GLY A 406 -18.44 -26.88 -14.16
C GLY A 406 -18.80 -26.26 -15.54
N ARG A 407 -18.67 -24.95 -15.71
CA ARG A 407 -19.05 -24.20 -16.92
C ARG A 407 -17.87 -24.12 -17.90
N VAL A 408 -17.41 -25.28 -18.37
CA VAL A 408 -16.15 -25.41 -19.15
C VAL A 408 -16.18 -24.61 -20.45
N GLU A 409 -17.30 -24.61 -21.20
CA GLU A 409 -17.42 -23.88 -22.46
C GLU A 409 -17.39 -22.37 -22.27
N ALA A 410 -17.95 -21.88 -21.16
CA ALA A 410 -17.87 -20.45 -20.81
C ALA A 410 -16.44 -20.06 -20.42
N ALA A 411 -15.74 -20.92 -19.69
CA ALA A 411 -14.34 -20.74 -19.33
C ALA A 411 -13.44 -20.70 -20.59
N ASP A 412 -13.69 -21.58 -21.56
CA ASP A 412 -12.95 -21.64 -22.84
C ASP A 412 -13.11 -20.36 -23.66
N ARG A 413 -14.36 -19.90 -23.85
CA ARG A 413 -14.63 -18.64 -24.57
C ARG A 413 -13.93 -17.46 -23.90
N LEU A 414 -13.96 -17.38 -22.56
CA LEU A 414 -13.33 -16.28 -21.83
C LEU A 414 -11.79 -16.35 -21.93
N ALA A 415 -11.20 -17.53 -21.75
CA ALA A 415 -9.76 -17.73 -21.91
C ALA A 415 -9.26 -17.43 -23.33
N GLY A 416 -10.11 -17.65 -24.34
CA GLY A 416 -9.82 -17.31 -25.75
C GLY A 416 -9.92 -15.81 -26.05
N SER A 417 -10.58 -15.02 -25.21
CA SER A 417 -10.74 -13.56 -25.43
C SER A 417 -9.52 -12.75 -24.98
N PHE A 418 -8.60 -13.36 -24.24
CA PHE A 418 -7.38 -12.76 -23.72
C PHE A 418 -6.19 -13.72 -23.92
N ASP A 419 -4.96 -13.19 -23.92
CA ASP A 419 -3.74 -14.02 -23.91
C ASP A 419 -3.49 -14.56 -22.48
N LEU A 420 -4.16 -15.68 -22.16
CA LEU A 420 -4.15 -16.31 -20.84
C LEU A 420 -3.69 -17.78 -20.92
N PRO A 421 -2.42 -18.05 -21.27
CA PRO A 421 -1.99 -19.41 -21.58
C PRO A 421 -2.14 -20.38 -20.40
N ARG A 422 -1.89 -19.98 -19.15
CA ARG A 422 -2.09 -20.84 -17.98
C ARG A 422 -3.57 -21.15 -17.72
N SER A 423 -4.45 -20.16 -17.88
CA SER A 423 -5.90 -20.36 -17.75
C SER A 423 -6.41 -21.28 -18.88
N ARG A 424 -5.90 -21.10 -20.10
CA ARG A 424 -6.21 -21.97 -21.22
C ARG A 424 -5.78 -23.41 -20.99
N ALA A 425 -4.58 -23.62 -20.41
CA ALA A 425 -4.12 -24.96 -20.05
C ALA A 425 -5.05 -25.63 -19.04
N ARG A 426 -5.56 -24.89 -18.02
CA ARG A 426 -6.56 -25.44 -17.08
C ARG A 426 -7.88 -25.81 -17.76
N VAL A 427 -8.33 -25.01 -18.73
CA VAL A 427 -9.52 -25.33 -19.53
C VAL A 427 -9.30 -26.61 -20.34
N LEU A 428 -8.16 -26.75 -21.04
CA LEU A 428 -7.82 -27.95 -21.79
C LEU A 428 -7.76 -29.21 -20.90
N LEU A 429 -7.21 -29.08 -19.71
CA LEU A 429 -7.22 -30.19 -18.72
C LEU A 429 -8.65 -30.55 -18.28
N ALA A 430 -9.52 -29.56 -18.08
CA ALA A 430 -10.93 -29.79 -17.75
C ALA A 430 -11.72 -30.43 -18.92
N GLN A 431 -11.30 -30.14 -20.16
CA GLN A 431 -11.83 -30.76 -21.40
C GLN A 431 -11.24 -32.16 -21.67
N ASN A 432 -10.35 -32.68 -20.79
CA ASN A 432 -9.62 -33.93 -20.98
C ASN A 432 -8.70 -33.94 -22.22
N GLU A 433 -8.09 -32.76 -22.53
CA GLU A 433 -7.14 -32.58 -23.62
C GLU A 433 -5.70 -32.32 -23.10
N PRO A 434 -5.08 -33.26 -22.37
CA PRO A 434 -3.77 -33.01 -21.73
C PRO A 434 -2.64 -32.82 -22.75
N SER A 435 -2.77 -33.42 -23.95
CA SER A 435 -1.75 -33.24 -25.00
C SER A 435 -1.73 -31.80 -25.56
N ALA A 436 -2.88 -31.17 -25.70
CA ALA A 436 -2.98 -29.77 -26.11
C ALA A 436 -2.47 -28.84 -24.98
N ALA A 437 -2.76 -29.16 -23.73
CA ALA A 437 -2.22 -28.41 -22.57
C ALA A 437 -0.68 -28.47 -22.53
N LEU A 438 -0.07 -29.64 -22.74
CA LEU A 438 1.38 -29.79 -22.81
C LEU A 438 2.00 -28.97 -23.95
N ALA A 439 1.42 -29.05 -25.17
CA ALA A 439 1.91 -28.27 -26.31
C ALA A 439 1.88 -26.76 -26.08
N LEU A 440 0.93 -26.27 -25.26
CA LEU A 440 0.85 -24.87 -24.86
C LEU A 440 1.86 -24.48 -23.76
N LEU A 441 2.07 -25.37 -22.78
CA LEU A 441 2.87 -25.06 -21.58
C LEU A 441 4.39 -25.22 -21.80
N GLU A 442 4.84 -26.18 -22.63
CA GLU A 442 6.28 -26.42 -22.87
C GLU A 442 7.02 -25.18 -23.42
N PRO A 443 6.52 -24.43 -24.43
CA PRO A 443 7.16 -23.20 -24.88
C PRO A 443 7.18 -22.11 -23.78
N LEU A 444 6.19 -22.10 -22.88
CA LEU A 444 6.16 -21.18 -21.73
C LEU A 444 7.28 -21.51 -20.75
N ARG A 445 7.48 -22.80 -20.42
CA ARG A 445 8.57 -23.25 -19.56
C ARG A 445 9.90 -22.71 -20.08
N GLY A 446 10.24 -22.95 -21.35
CA GLY A 446 11.51 -22.48 -21.93
C GLY A 446 11.68 -20.96 -21.86
N ARG A 447 10.61 -20.19 -22.05
CA ARG A 447 10.66 -18.72 -21.89
C ARG A 447 10.88 -18.29 -20.45
N MET A 448 10.22 -18.92 -19.46
CA MET A 448 10.37 -18.59 -18.05
C MET A 448 11.79 -18.92 -17.56
N GLU A 449 12.35 -20.05 -17.99
CA GLU A 449 13.72 -20.47 -17.70
C GLU A 449 14.74 -19.48 -18.30
N ALA A 450 14.57 -19.11 -19.57
CA ALA A 450 15.46 -18.16 -20.26
C ALA A 450 15.47 -16.76 -19.64
N ASN A 451 14.32 -16.33 -19.10
CA ASN A 451 14.15 -15.02 -18.46
C ASN A 451 14.47 -15.03 -16.95
N GLY A 452 14.67 -16.19 -16.34
CA GLY A 452 14.84 -16.30 -14.87
C GLY A 452 13.56 -15.95 -14.08
N TRP A 453 12.37 -16.16 -14.64
CA TRP A 453 11.11 -15.83 -13.98
C TRP A 453 10.63 -16.99 -13.09
N HIS A 454 11.20 -17.07 -11.89
CA HIS A 454 11.08 -18.23 -10.99
C HIS A 454 9.64 -18.50 -10.54
N ASP A 455 8.85 -17.46 -10.22
CA ASP A 455 7.44 -17.61 -9.82
C ASP A 455 6.55 -18.09 -10.96
N GLU A 456 6.78 -17.59 -12.18
CA GLU A 456 6.02 -18.01 -13.36
C GLU A 456 6.42 -19.43 -13.80
N LEU A 457 7.72 -19.76 -13.72
CA LEU A 457 8.22 -21.10 -13.95
C LEU A 457 7.57 -22.12 -13.01
N LEU A 458 7.55 -21.80 -11.70
CA LEU A 458 6.92 -22.64 -10.68
C LEU A 458 5.45 -22.93 -11.01
N LYS A 459 4.67 -21.92 -11.39
CA LYS A 459 3.25 -22.07 -11.78
C LYS A 459 3.08 -22.93 -13.05
N VAL A 460 4.00 -22.82 -14.01
CA VAL A 460 4.00 -23.62 -15.24
C VAL A 460 4.38 -25.06 -14.96
N LEU A 461 5.38 -25.33 -14.13
CA LEU A 461 5.79 -26.69 -13.74
C LEU A 461 4.66 -27.46 -13.05
N VAL A 462 3.91 -26.80 -12.17
CA VAL A 462 2.73 -27.39 -11.50
C VAL A 462 1.69 -27.85 -12.54
N LEU A 463 1.37 -27.01 -13.54
CA LEU A 463 0.41 -27.35 -14.59
C LEU A 463 0.94 -28.41 -15.55
N LEU A 464 2.23 -28.40 -15.90
CA LEU A 464 2.87 -29.47 -16.70
C LEU A 464 2.81 -30.82 -15.98
N ALA A 465 3.10 -30.85 -14.68
CA ALA A 465 3.00 -32.07 -13.89
C ALA A 465 1.56 -32.63 -13.91
N LEU A 466 0.55 -31.79 -13.76
CA LEU A 466 -0.86 -32.19 -13.86
C LEU A 466 -1.24 -32.69 -15.27
N ALA A 467 -0.75 -32.03 -16.32
CA ALA A 467 -1.02 -32.44 -17.69
C ALA A 467 -0.37 -33.80 -18.03
N LEU A 468 0.86 -34.06 -17.57
CA LEU A 468 1.51 -35.36 -17.71
C LEU A 468 0.79 -36.45 -16.90
N HIS A 469 0.37 -36.14 -15.68
CA HIS A 469 -0.42 -37.07 -14.87
C HIS A 469 -1.75 -37.43 -15.55
N ALA A 470 -2.47 -36.45 -16.07
CA ALA A 470 -3.71 -36.67 -16.83
C ALA A 470 -3.50 -37.51 -18.10
N LYS A 471 -2.30 -37.44 -18.70
CA LYS A 471 -1.90 -38.24 -19.87
C LYS A 471 -1.43 -39.65 -19.51
N GLY A 472 -1.34 -40.00 -18.23
CA GLY A 472 -0.82 -41.29 -17.75
C GLY A 472 0.70 -41.41 -17.75
N ARG A 473 1.45 -40.32 -17.93
CA ARG A 473 2.93 -40.27 -17.88
C ARG A 473 3.40 -39.98 -16.43
N GLU A 474 3.09 -40.90 -15.53
CA GLU A 474 3.22 -40.66 -14.08
C GLU A 474 4.67 -40.38 -13.63
N ASP A 475 5.67 -41.13 -14.17
CA ASP A 475 7.07 -40.92 -13.79
C ASP A 475 7.59 -39.53 -14.18
N GLU A 476 7.14 -38.99 -15.31
CA GLU A 476 7.50 -37.66 -15.76
C GLU A 476 6.75 -36.58 -14.99
N ALA A 477 5.46 -36.82 -14.68
CA ALA A 477 4.68 -35.95 -13.85
C ALA A 477 5.30 -35.78 -12.44
N LEU A 478 5.75 -36.88 -11.84
CA LEU A 478 6.40 -36.87 -10.54
C LEU A 478 7.77 -36.16 -10.57
N ARG A 479 8.54 -36.31 -11.65
CA ARG A 479 9.81 -35.55 -11.79
C ARG A 479 9.57 -34.06 -11.82
N LEU A 480 8.59 -33.59 -12.62
CA LEU A 480 8.25 -32.15 -12.66
C LEU A 480 7.64 -31.66 -11.36
N LEU A 481 6.85 -32.49 -10.67
CA LEU A 481 6.31 -32.14 -9.36
C LEU A 481 7.44 -31.93 -8.34
N VAL A 482 8.46 -32.82 -8.32
CA VAL A 482 9.63 -32.66 -7.43
C VAL A 482 10.42 -31.40 -7.78
N GLU A 483 10.61 -31.12 -9.06
CA GLU A 483 11.24 -29.86 -9.51
C GLU A 483 10.47 -28.63 -9.00
N ALA A 484 9.15 -28.62 -9.17
CA ALA A 484 8.29 -27.54 -8.68
C ALA A 484 8.35 -27.41 -7.15
N MET A 485 8.28 -28.54 -6.42
CA MET A 485 8.38 -28.54 -4.96
C MET A 485 9.74 -28.05 -4.47
N GLY A 486 10.83 -28.35 -5.18
CA GLY A 486 12.17 -27.85 -4.86
C GLY A 486 12.26 -26.33 -4.93
N LEU A 487 11.58 -25.70 -5.90
CA LEU A 487 11.48 -24.24 -6.01
C LEU A 487 10.55 -23.62 -4.97
N ALA A 488 9.55 -24.36 -4.51
CA ALA A 488 8.49 -23.87 -3.63
C ALA A 488 8.78 -24.03 -2.13
N GLU A 489 9.56 -25.08 -1.74
CA GLU A 489 9.74 -25.47 -0.33
C GLU A 489 10.39 -24.36 0.51
N GLY A 490 11.43 -23.72 -0.03
CA GLY A 490 12.13 -22.61 0.65
C GLY A 490 11.25 -21.40 0.92
N GLY A 491 10.22 -21.17 0.10
CA GLY A 491 9.20 -20.12 0.28
C GLY A 491 8.02 -20.54 1.15
N GLY A 492 7.85 -21.84 1.41
CA GLY A 492 6.74 -22.38 2.20
C GLY A 492 5.40 -22.38 1.46
N PHE A 493 5.39 -22.48 0.14
CA PHE A 493 4.16 -22.47 -0.65
C PHE A 493 3.23 -23.64 -0.30
N VAL A 494 1.95 -23.35 -0.10
CA VAL A 494 0.90 -24.33 0.16
C VAL A 494 -0.25 -24.14 -0.83
N ARG A 495 -0.80 -22.92 -0.94
CA ARG A 495 -1.98 -22.64 -1.78
C ARG A 495 -1.74 -22.89 -3.27
N LEU A 496 -0.54 -22.65 -3.76
CA LEU A 496 -0.17 -22.96 -5.14
C LEU A 496 -0.55 -24.40 -5.54
N PHE A 497 -0.38 -25.35 -4.63
CA PHE A 497 -0.73 -26.77 -4.85
C PHE A 497 -2.20 -27.06 -4.51
N LEU A 498 -2.73 -26.51 -3.42
CA LEU A 498 -4.11 -26.75 -2.98
C LEU A 498 -5.13 -26.21 -3.98
N ASP A 499 -4.86 -25.07 -4.61
CA ASP A 499 -5.76 -24.44 -5.57
C ASP A 499 -6.03 -25.30 -6.82
N GLU A 500 -5.12 -26.23 -7.16
CA GLU A 500 -5.27 -27.17 -8.25
C GLU A 500 -6.19 -28.38 -7.89
N GLY A 501 -6.57 -28.53 -6.63
CA GLY A 501 -7.62 -29.44 -6.15
C GLY A 501 -7.29 -30.92 -6.25
N ALA A 502 -8.32 -31.74 -6.46
CA ALA A 502 -8.21 -33.22 -6.39
C ALA A 502 -7.15 -33.83 -7.33
N PRO A 503 -6.91 -33.34 -8.57
CA PRO A 503 -5.83 -33.88 -9.40
C PRO A 503 -4.45 -33.77 -8.74
N MET A 504 -4.17 -32.64 -8.07
CA MET A 504 -2.92 -32.42 -7.36
C MET A 504 -2.82 -33.29 -6.12
N ALA A 505 -3.90 -33.44 -5.37
CA ALA A 505 -3.92 -34.31 -4.20
C ALA A 505 -3.57 -35.78 -4.58
N ARG A 506 -4.08 -36.28 -5.72
CA ARG A 506 -3.73 -37.62 -6.25
C ARG A 506 -2.25 -37.72 -6.62
N LEU A 507 -1.72 -36.73 -7.30
CA LEU A 507 -0.32 -36.70 -7.72
C LEU A 507 0.62 -36.61 -6.51
N LEU A 508 0.28 -35.84 -5.48
CA LEU A 508 1.01 -35.79 -4.19
C LEU A 508 0.95 -37.12 -3.44
N SER A 509 -0.19 -37.85 -3.48
CA SER A 509 -0.32 -39.17 -2.91
C SER A 509 0.58 -40.18 -3.61
N ALA A 510 0.73 -40.11 -4.93
CA ALA A 510 1.66 -40.93 -5.69
C ALA A 510 3.13 -40.58 -5.34
N ALA A 511 3.46 -39.31 -5.14
CA ALA A 511 4.77 -38.88 -4.65
C ALA A 511 5.08 -39.39 -3.25
N ALA A 512 4.11 -39.35 -2.33
CA ALA A 512 4.23 -39.90 -0.98
C ALA A 512 4.50 -41.42 -0.98
N ALA A 513 3.76 -42.16 -1.82
CA ALA A 513 3.96 -43.60 -1.96
C ALA A 513 5.37 -44.00 -2.44
N ARG A 514 6.06 -43.08 -3.15
CA ARG A 514 7.44 -43.24 -3.62
C ARG A 514 8.48 -42.62 -2.68
N GLY A 515 8.08 -42.09 -1.52
CA GLY A 515 8.96 -41.44 -0.55
C GLY A 515 9.63 -40.16 -1.02
N MET A 516 9.02 -39.43 -1.99
CA MET A 516 9.56 -38.19 -2.54
C MET A 516 9.26 -37.02 -1.60
N MET A 517 10.27 -36.24 -1.19
CA MET A 517 10.17 -35.05 -0.33
C MET A 517 9.17 -35.25 0.85
N PRO A 518 9.35 -36.24 1.72
CA PRO A 518 8.30 -36.74 2.63
C PRO A 518 7.78 -35.67 3.58
N ALA A 519 8.63 -34.75 4.05
CA ALA A 519 8.22 -33.67 4.96
C ALA A 519 7.31 -32.68 4.26
N TYR A 520 7.65 -32.25 3.04
CA TYR A 520 6.88 -31.27 2.32
C TYR A 520 5.58 -31.85 1.76
N VAL A 521 5.65 -33.02 1.13
CA VAL A 521 4.46 -33.74 0.64
C VAL A 521 3.50 -34.03 1.77
N GLY A 522 4.01 -34.47 2.95
CA GLY A 522 3.19 -34.69 4.13
C GLY A 522 2.44 -33.41 4.58
N ARG A 523 3.11 -32.27 4.61
CA ARG A 523 2.47 -30.98 4.92
C ARG A 523 1.36 -30.61 3.91
N LEU A 524 1.62 -30.78 2.61
CA LEU A 524 0.65 -30.48 1.58
C LEU A 524 -0.59 -31.39 1.67
N LEU A 525 -0.39 -32.69 1.85
CA LEU A 525 -1.48 -33.68 2.02
C LEU A 525 -2.30 -33.41 3.28
N ALA A 526 -1.65 -33.05 4.40
CA ALA A 526 -2.34 -32.65 5.62
C ALA A 526 -3.20 -31.39 5.40
N ALA A 527 -2.72 -30.44 4.63
CA ALA A 527 -3.49 -29.24 4.29
C ALA A 527 -4.71 -29.58 3.40
N PHE A 528 -4.58 -30.51 2.43
CA PHE A 528 -5.71 -31.02 1.64
C PHE A 528 -6.76 -31.72 2.51
N ALA A 529 -6.33 -32.57 3.42
CA ALA A 529 -7.23 -33.29 4.36
C ALA A 529 -8.02 -32.28 5.20
N ALA A 530 -7.33 -31.30 5.73
CA ALA A 530 -7.91 -30.23 6.50
C ALA A 530 -9.00 -29.43 5.76
N GLU A 531 -8.73 -29.10 4.50
CA GLU A 531 -9.71 -28.34 3.67
C GLU A 531 -10.94 -29.19 3.35
N ASN A 532 -10.77 -30.50 3.14
CA ASN A 532 -11.89 -31.42 2.90
C ASN A 532 -12.75 -31.57 4.16
N GLU A 533 -12.16 -31.71 5.35
CA GLU A 533 -12.90 -31.77 6.63
C GLU A 533 -13.78 -30.52 6.83
N VAL A 534 -13.22 -29.32 6.55
CA VAL A 534 -13.99 -28.07 6.65
C VAL A 534 -15.15 -28.04 5.66
N ARG A 535 -14.94 -28.51 4.42
CA ARG A 535 -16.01 -28.59 3.41
C ARG A 535 -17.11 -29.58 3.82
N GLU A 536 -16.75 -30.74 4.33
CA GLU A 536 -17.68 -31.76 4.77
C GLU A 536 -18.50 -31.27 5.98
N ALA A 537 -17.86 -30.61 6.94
CA ALA A 537 -18.52 -30.00 8.09
C ALA A 537 -19.52 -28.90 7.66
N ALA A 538 -19.13 -28.07 6.71
CA ALA A 538 -20.01 -27.02 6.14
C ALA A 538 -21.22 -27.65 5.39
N ALA A 539 -21.02 -28.75 4.66
CA ALA A 539 -22.07 -29.46 3.96
C ALA A 539 -23.03 -30.20 4.93
N ALA A 540 -22.52 -30.66 6.09
CA ALA A 540 -23.30 -31.31 7.14
C ALA A 540 -24.15 -30.35 8.00
N GLY A 541 -24.07 -29.02 7.78
CA GLY A 541 -24.90 -28.03 8.47
C GLY A 541 -24.52 -27.77 9.92
N SER A 542 -23.34 -28.16 10.38
CA SER A 542 -22.77 -27.86 11.71
C SER A 542 -21.50 -27.02 11.58
N PRO A 543 -21.60 -25.71 11.37
CA PRO A 543 -20.41 -24.87 11.32
C PRO A 543 -19.82 -24.75 12.74
N SER A 544 -18.57 -25.16 12.91
CA SER A 544 -17.79 -24.76 14.08
C SER A 544 -17.73 -23.22 14.13
N PRO A 545 -17.96 -22.59 15.30
CA PRO A 545 -17.83 -21.14 15.42
C PRO A 545 -16.39 -20.64 15.16
N LEU A 546 -15.41 -21.53 15.25
CA LEU A 546 -13.99 -21.24 15.05
C LEU A 546 -13.47 -21.93 13.79
N SER A 547 -12.59 -21.24 13.07
CA SER A 547 -11.78 -21.85 12.00
C SER A 547 -10.77 -22.86 12.59
N ARG A 548 -10.26 -23.77 11.77
CA ARG A 548 -9.27 -24.77 12.20
C ARG A 548 -8.03 -24.12 12.84
N ARG A 549 -7.55 -23.01 12.26
CA ARG A 549 -6.40 -22.28 12.80
C ARG A 549 -6.70 -21.66 14.16
N GLU A 550 -7.92 -21.15 14.33
CA GLU A 550 -8.39 -20.64 15.61
C GLU A 550 -8.53 -21.76 16.65
N ILE A 551 -8.97 -22.97 16.24
CA ILE A 551 -9.01 -24.14 17.11
C ILE A 551 -7.59 -24.58 17.51
N GLU A 552 -6.65 -24.59 16.57
CA GLU A 552 -5.24 -24.89 16.84
C GLU A 552 -4.62 -23.87 17.82
N VAL A 553 -4.85 -22.57 17.59
CA VAL A 553 -4.43 -21.53 18.51
C VAL A 553 -5.12 -21.67 19.87
N LEU A 554 -6.41 -22.00 19.91
CA LEU A 554 -7.16 -22.24 21.14
C LEU A 554 -6.60 -23.47 21.90
N GLY A 555 -6.19 -24.53 21.20
CA GLY A 555 -5.49 -25.67 21.77
C GLY A 555 -4.18 -25.27 22.45
N LEU A 556 -3.35 -24.49 21.79
CA LEU A 556 -2.10 -23.97 22.38
C LEU A 556 -2.35 -23.00 23.54
N ILE A 557 -3.46 -22.24 23.49
CA ILE A 557 -3.95 -21.47 24.63
C ILE A 557 -4.28 -22.40 25.80
N ALA A 558 -4.91 -23.52 25.56
CA ALA A 558 -5.27 -24.49 26.59
C ALA A 558 -4.04 -25.22 27.15
N GLU A 559 -3.00 -25.40 26.34
CA GLU A 559 -1.68 -25.92 26.78
C GLU A 559 -0.90 -24.90 27.63
N GLY A 560 -1.34 -23.65 27.70
CA GLY A 560 -0.73 -22.61 28.53
C GLY A 560 0.37 -21.78 27.86
N LEU A 561 0.61 -21.93 26.56
CA LEU A 561 1.68 -21.23 25.84
C LEU A 561 1.40 -19.72 25.79
N SER A 562 2.45 -18.90 25.92
CA SER A 562 2.39 -17.45 25.69
C SER A 562 2.20 -17.15 24.19
N ASN A 563 1.81 -15.91 23.86
CA ASN A 563 1.67 -15.50 22.47
C ASN A 563 2.98 -15.63 21.66
N GLN A 564 4.12 -15.44 22.32
CA GLN A 564 5.43 -15.58 21.70
C GLN A 564 5.73 -17.06 21.38
N GLU A 565 5.54 -17.95 22.37
CA GLU A 565 5.74 -19.38 22.17
C GLU A 565 4.79 -19.97 21.12
N MET A 566 3.54 -19.50 21.08
CA MET A 566 2.59 -19.85 20.01
C MET A 566 3.09 -19.37 18.64
N GLY A 567 3.62 -18.15 18.57
CA GLY A 567 4.20 -17.60 17.34
C GLY A 567 5.37 -18.43 16.84
N GLU A 568 6.28 -18.83 17.72
CA GLU A 568 7.42 -19.67 17.39
C GLU A 568 6.96 -21.06 16.92
N ARG A 569 6.03 -21.70 17.65
CA ARG A 569 5.53 -23.04 17.33
C ARG A 569 4.71 -23.11 16.04
N LEU A 570 4.00 -22.03 15.71
CA LEU A 570 3.17 -21.92 14.52
C LEU A 570 3.85 -21.20 13.36
N PHE A 571 5.10 -20.74 13.55
CA PHE A 571 5.87 -19.94 12.59
C PHE A 571 5.12 -18.64 12.18
N LEU A 572 4.42 -18.02 13.13
CA LEU A 572 3.64 -16.78 12.94
C LEU A 572 4.27 -15.61 13.71
N ALA A 573 4.08 -14.40 13.19
CA ALA A 573 4.42 -13.19 13.93
C ALA A 573 3.55 -13.03 15.18
N LEU A 574 4.10 -12.39 16.23
CA LEU A 574 3.41 -12.14 17.49
C LEU A 574 2.06 -11.42 17.29
N ASP A 575 2.00 -10.47 16.38
CA ASP A 575 0.79 -9.68 16.11
C ASP A 575 -0.27 -10.51 15.36
N THR A 576 0.13 -11.46 14.55
CA THR A 576 -0.79 -12.45 13.93
C THR A 576 -1.45 -13.33 15.02
N ILE A 577 -0.68 -13.78 16.00
CA ILE A 577 -1.21 -14.56 17.14
C ILE A 577 -2.18 -13.70 17.98
N LYS A 578 -1.86 -12.43 18.23
CA LYS A 578 -2.77 -11.50 18.92
C LYS A 578 -4.08 -11.32 18.14
N GLY A 579 -3.99 -11.23 16.80
CA GLY A 579 -5.14 -11.16 15.90
C GLY A 579 -6.04 -12.40 16.00
N HIS A 580 -5.45 -13.60 15.98
CA HIS A 580 -6.19 -14.86 16.20
C HIS A 580 -6.87 -14.89 17.57
N ASN A 581 -6.16 -14.54 18.63
CA ASN A 581 -6.74 -14.51 19.99
C ASN A 581 -7.94 -13.57 20.07
N ARG A 582 -7.86 -12.38 19.48
CA ARG A 582 -8.98 -11.42 19.45
C ARG A 582 -10.20 -12.01 18.75
N ARG A 583 -10.01 -12.61 17.56
CA ARG A 583 -11.10 -13.24 16.80
C ARG A 583 -11.70 -14.46 17.52
N ILE A 584 -10.88 -15.29 18.14
CA ILE A 584 -11.34 -16.41 18.97
C ILE A 584 -12.25 -15.89 20.08
N PHE A 585 -11.81 -14.86 20.79
CA PHE A 585 -12.60 -14.31 21.90
C PHE A 585 -13.91 -13.66 21.43
N GLU A 586 -13.88 -12.93 20.32
CA GLU A 586 -15.07 -12.36 19.69
C GLU A 586 -16.06 -13.45 19.25
N LYS A 587 -15.60 -14.47 18.54
CA LYS A 587 -16.44 -15.57 18.04
C LYS A 587 -17.01 -16.46 19.15
N LEU A 588 -16.28 -16.65 20.24
CA LEU A 588 -16.75 -17.39 21.41
C LEU A 588 -17.58 -16.53 22.39
N GLY A 589 -17.64 -15.20 22.17
CA GLY A 589 -18.36 -14.25 23.04
C GLY A 589 -17.72 -14.09 24.41
N VAL A 590 -16.39 -14.23 24.52
CA VAL A 590 -15.62 -14.17 25.77
C VAL A 590 -14.62 -13.03 25.78
N LYS A 591 -14.15 -12.64 26.99
CA LYS A 591 -13.21 -11.52 27.12
C LYS A 591 -11.83 -11.96 27.67
N ARG A 592 -11.74 -13.18 28.19
CA ARG A 592 -10.52 -13.66 28.87
C ARG A 592 -10.10 -15.01 28.32
N ARG A 593 -8.78 -15.24 28.39
CA ARG A 593 -8.15 -16.48 27.94
C ARG A 593 -8.71 -17.75 28.62
N THR A 594 -8.96 -17.67 29.92
CA THR A 594 -9.54 -18.78 30.72
C THR A 594 -11.01 -19.06 30.33
N GLU A 595 -11.77 -18.03 29.99
CA GLU A 595 -13.13 -18.15 29.50
C GLU A 595 -13.17 -18.81 28.12
N ALA A 596 -12.20 -18.47 27.24
CA ALA A 596 -12.09 -19.09 25.92
C ALA A 596 -11.80 -20.61 26.01
N ILE A 597 -10.94 -21.02 26.93
CA ILE A 597 -10.68 -22.45 27.19
C ILE A 597 -11.95 -23.15 27.69
N ALA A 598 -12.64 -22.59 28.66
CA ALA A 598 -13.87 -23.16 29.20
C ALA A 598 -14.92 -23.31 28.09
N ARG A 599 -15.13 -22.24 27.30
CA ARG A 599 -16.11 -22.23 26.21
C ARG A 599 -15.74 -23.18 25.07
N GLY A 600 -14.43 -23.30 24.76
CA GLY A 600 -13.94 -24.27 23.79
C GLY A 600 -14.23 -25.71 24.19
N ARG A 601 -14.06 -26.06 25.48
CA ARG A 601 -14.42 -27.38 26.02
C ARG A 601 -15.92 -27.65 26.00
N GLU A 602 -16.74 -26.67 26.36
CA GLU A 602 -18.22 -26.76 26.28
C GLU A 602 -18.71 -27.06 24.86
N LEU A 603 -18.03 -26.50 23.86
CA LEU A 603 -18.39 -26.65 22.45
C LEU A 603 -17.71 -27.87 21.79
N GLY A 604 -16.90 -28.66 22.53
CA GLY A 604 -16.18 -29.81 21.99
C GLY A 604 -15.07 -29.44 20.99
N LEU A 605 -14.51 -28.26 21.12
CA LEU A 605 -13.44 -27.74 20.24
C LEU A 605 -12.04 -28.00 20.79
N LEU A 606 -11.93 -28.49 22.06
CA LEU A 606 -10.71 -28.81 22.81
C LEU A 606 -10.81 -30.21 23.38
#